data_acbda7ac1528e2402f6bcaaa55db25f8
#
_entry.id   acbda7ac1528e2402f6bcaaa55db25f8
#
_cell.length_a   1.000
_cell.length_b   1.000
_cell.length_c   1.000
_cell.angle_alpha   90.00
_cell.angle_beta   90.00
_cell.angle_gamma   90.00
#
_symmetry.space_group_name_H-M   'P 1'
#
loop_
_entity.id
_entity.type
_entity.pdbx_description
1 polymer ?
#
loop_
_entity_poly.entity_id
_entity_poly.type
_entity_poly.pdbx_seq_one_letter_code
_entity_poly.pdbx_strand_id
1 'polypeptide(L)'
;METMSHRLLDAPQLHDIVLPALPDDERQWIPLNDEVQVHPLMFDITRGGWVNLLKVVPNGRLACHVHPNPVHAYTLQGSWGYLEHDWTARAGDYVYEPPGEVHTLIVGPEGMVGMFNTTGSVIYVTPDGTPTGYDTVHTRIDLARRHYRSVGLDLGYLDSITR
;
A
#
# COMPACT_ATOMS: atom_id res chain seq x y z
N MET A 1 22.02 -19.27 -38.25
CA MET A 1 21.17 -19.45 -37.07
C MET A 1 21.39 -18.24 -36.17
N GLU A 2 20.62 -17.17 -36.41
CA GLU A 2 20.66 -15.96 -35.56
C GLU A 2 20.15 -16.33 -34.17
N THR A 3 20.99 -16.18 -33.20
CA THR A 3 20.65 -16.48 -31.81
C THR A 3 19.63 -15.49 -31.29
N MET A 4 18.51 -15.95 -30.76
CA MET A 4 17.42 -15.19 -30.14
C MET A 4 17.87 -14.18 -29.06
N SER A 5 19.15 -14.15 -28.69
CA SER A 5 19.67 -13.30 -27.62
C SER A 5 19.70 -11.81 -27.95
N HIS A 6 19.82 -11.42 -29.22
CA HIS A 6 19.85 -10.00 -29.61
C HIS A 6 18.49 -9.29 -29.47
N ARG A 7 17.38 -10.02 -29.65
CA ARG A 7 16.04 -9.42 -29.59
C ARG A 7 15.57 -9.05 -28.18
N LEU A 8 16.10 -9.74 -27.15
CA LEU A 8 15.76 -9.44 -25.76
C LEU A 8 16.50 -8.20 -25.23
N LEU A 9 17.71 -7.92 -25.76
CA LEU A 9 18.52 -6.77 -25.36
C LEU A 9 18.00 -5.45 -25.95
N ASP A 10 17.30 -5.51 -27.09
CA ASP A 10 16.76 -4.35 -27.80
C ASP A 10 15.31 -4.02 -27.38
N ALA A 11 14.69 -4.83 -26.52
CA ALA A 11 13.34 -4.59 -26.04
C ALA A 11 13.32 -3.39 -25.08
N PRO A 12 12.32 -2.50 -25.16
CA PRO A 12 12.13 -1.45 -24.15
C PRO A 12 11.97 -2.08 -22.77
N GLN A 13 12.78 -1.63 -21.82
CA GLN A 13 12.74 -2.12 -20.44
C GLN A 13 12.35 -0.98 -19.52
N LEU A 14 11.54 -1.30 -18.53
CA LEU A 14 11.27 -0.41 -17.40
C LEU A 14 12.48 -0.43 -16.46
N HIS A 15 12.80 0.71 -15.88
CA HIS A 15 13.87 0.82 -14.90
C HIS A 15 13.47 0.15 -13.58
N ASP A 16 14.46 -0.38 -12.87
CA ASP A 16 14.28 -0.85 -11.50
C ASP A 16 13.81 0.31 -10.61
N ILE A 17 13.01 -0.04 -9.59
CA ILE A 17 12.64 0.87 -8.51
C ILE A 17 13.46 0.50 -7.29
N VAL A 18 14.34 1.41 -6.84
CA VAL A 18 15.12 1.24 -5.62
C VAL A 18 14.85 2.43 -4.72
N LEU A 19 14.25 2.19 -3.56
CA LEU A 19 13.80 3.22 -2.63
C LEU A 19 14.39 2.97 -1.23
N PRO A 20 14.58 4.03 -0.42
CA PRO A 20 14.92 3.87 1.00
C PRO A 20 13.78 3.15 1.75
N ALA A 21 14.10 2.55 2.89
CA ALA A 21 13.11 1.83 3.70
C ALA A 21 11.97 2.73 4.19
N LEU A 22 12.29 4.00 4.49
CA LEU A 22 11.31 5.03 4.89
C LEU A 22 11.63 6.31 4.12
N PRO A 23 10.62 7.16 3.84
CA PRO A 23 10.87 8.44 3.22
C PRO A 23 11.59 9.39 4.18
N ASP A 24 12.55 10.17 3.65
CA ASP A 24 13.30 11.17 4.41
C ASP A 24 12.50 12.46 4.66
N ASP A 25 11.50 12.73 3.82
CA ASP A 25 10.64 13.91 3.88
C ASP A 25 9.24 13.52 4.38
N GLU A 26 8.88 14.00 5.56
CA GLU A 26 7.57 13.73 6.18
C GLU A 26 6.38 14.15 5.29
N ARG A 27 6.56 15.10 4.36
CA ARG A 27 5.52 15.49 3.41
C ARG A 27 5.16 14.39 2.40
N GLN A 28 6.00 13.36 2.27
CA GLN A 28 5.72 12.20 1.41
C GLN A 28 4.71 11.22 2.02
N TRP A 29 4.40 11.39 3.31
CA TRP A 29 3.31 10.65 3.93
C TRP A 29 1.97 11.29 3.61
N ILE A 30 1.12 10.56 2.91
CA ILE A 30 -0.19 10.99 2.42
C ILE A 30 -1.24 10.59 3.45
N PRO A 31 -1.93 11.53 4.10
CA PRO A 31 -2.97 11.19 5.07
C PRO A 31 -4.19 10.58 4.36
N LEU A 32 -4.67 9.45 4.86
CA LEU A 32 -5.98 8.90 4.53
C LEU A 32 -7.04 9.43 5.49
N ASN A 33 -6.66 9.63 6.75
CA ASN A 33 -7.43 10.25 7.82
C ASN A 33 -6.46 10.68 8.94
N ASP A 34 -6.99 11.04 10.12
CA ASP A 34 -6.18 11.51 11.26
C ASP A 34 -5.30 10.42 11.90
N GLU A 35 -5.60 9.14 11.68
CA GLU A 35 -4.88 8.01 12.26
C GLU A 35 -3.96 7.29 11.27
N VAL A 36 -4.22 7.41 9.97
CA VAL A 36 -3.63 6.58 8.92
C VAL A 36 -2.98 7.42 7.83
N GLN A 37 -1.72 7.10 7.55
CA GLN A 37 -0.97 7.69 6.44
C GLN A 37 -0.39 6.59 5.55
N VAL A 38 -0.19 6.90 4.28
CA VAL A 38 0.47 6.00 3.33
C VAL A 38 1.61 6.71 2.60
N HIS A 39 2.64 5.95 2.24
CA HIS A 39 3.69 6.38 1.32
C HIS A 39 3.76 5.39 0.16
N PRO A 40 3.47 5.81 -1.08
CA PRO A 40 3.46 4.91 -2.23
C PRO A 40 4.88 4.48 -2.60
N LEU A 41 5.08 3.19 -2.87
CA LEU A 41 6.33 2.61 -3.36
C LEU A 41 6.22 2.18 -4.82
N MET A 42 5.04 1.78 -5.27
CA MET A 42 4.75 1.43 -6.66
C MET A 42 3.25 1.51 -6.94
N PHE A 43 2.92 2.00 -8.12
CA PHE A 43 1.58 1.87 -8.71
C PHE A 43 1.65 0.97 -9.93
N ASP A 44 0.95 -0.15 -9.92
CA ASP A 44 0.85 -1.08 -11.03
C ASP A 44 -0.49 -0.88 -11.76
N ILE A 45 -0.50 0.01 -12.75
CA ILE A 45 -1.72 0.30 -13.53
C ILE A 45 -2.12 -0.92 -14.35
N THR A 46 -1.16 -1.69 -14.84
CA THR A 46 -1.39 -2.85 -15.69
C THR A 46 -2.17 -3.95 -14.94
N ARG A 47 -1.87 -4.16 -13.66
CA ARG A 47 -2.52 -5.18 -12.83
C ARG A 47 -3.57 -4.61 -11.86
N GLY A 48 -3.69 -3.29 -11.81
CA GLY A 48 -4.65 -2.61 -10.96
C GLY A 48 -4.29 -2.58 -9.47
N GLY A 49 -3.03 -2.86 -9.12
CA GLY A 49 -2.56 -2.93 -7.74
C GLY A 49 -1.59 -1.83 -7.35
N TRP A 50 -1.12 -1.85 -6.11
CA TRP A 50 -0.09 -0.92 -5.61
C TRP A 50 0.71 -1.54 -4.45
N VAL A 51 1.89 -1.01 -4.24
CA VAL A 51 2.69 -1.26 -3.05
C VAL A 51 2.87 0.06 -2.31
N ASN A 52 2.59 0.07 -1.02
CA ASN A 52 2.80 1.25 -0.17
C ASN A 52 3.31 0.86 1.21
N LEU A 53 3.92 1.82 1.87
CA LEU A 53 4.00 1.82 3.32
C LEU A 53 2.68 2.31 3.89
N LEU A 54 2.23 1.66 4.94
CA LEU A 54 1.10 2.06 5.78
C LEU A 54 1.66 2.43 7.15
N LYS A 55 1.36 3.63 7.61
CA LYS A 55 1.72 4.14 8.93
C LYS A 55 0.44 4.44 9.70
N VAL A 56 0.32 3.86 10.87
CA VAL A 56 -0.85 4.04 11.73
C VAL A 56 -0.39 4.44 13.12
N VAL A 57 -1.07 5.44 13.69
CA VAL A 57 -0.75 5.96 15.02
C VAL A 57 -0.96 4.91 16.13
N PRO A 58 -0.33 5.08 17.32
CA PRO A 58 -0.56 4.22 18.47
C PRO A 58 -2.04 4.02 18.76
N ASN A 59 -2.46 2.74 18.92
CA ASN A 59 -3.84 2.31 19.15
C ASN A 59 -4.84 2.73 18.04
N GLY A 60 -4.32 3.13 16.87
CA GLY A 60 -5.14 3.52 15.72
C GLY A 60 -5.78 2.34 15.00
N ARG A 61 -6.66 2.66 14.05
CA ARG A 61 -7.41 1.68 13.26
C ARG A 61 -7.47 2.07 11.80
N LEU A 62 -7.50 1.06 10.94
CA LEU A 62 -7.97 1.21 9.56
C LEU A 62 -9.40 0.66 9.47
N ALA A 63 -10.27 1.41 8.79
CA ALA A 63 -11.69 1.09 8.67
C ALA A 63 -11.93 -0.34 8.16
N CYS A 64 -13.06 -0.91 8.56
CA CYS A 64 -13.50 -2.23 8.11
C CYS A 64 -13.55 -2.29 6.58
N HIS A 65 -12.93 -3.32 6.02
CA HIS A 65 -12.78 -3.47 4.56
C HIS A 65 -12.61 -4.93 4.16
N VAL A 66 -12.66 -5.15 2.85
CA VAL A 66 -12.40 -6.44 2.22
C VAL A 66 -11.51 -6.24 0.99
N HIS A 67 -10.62 -7.19 0.76
CA HIS A 67 -9.84 -7.28 -0.47
C HIS A 67 -10.40 -8.36 -1.39
N PRO A 68 -10.78 -8.04 -2.65
CA PRO A 68 -11.17 -9.06 -3.64
C PRO A 68 -10.01 -9.97 -4.05
N ASN A 69 -8.77 -9.50 -3.86
CA ASN A 69 -7.52 -10.18 -4.20
C ASN A 69 -6.63 -10.29 -2.95
N PRO A 70 -5.62 -11.17 -2.95
CA PRO A 70 -4.74 -11.32 -1.81
C PRO A 70 -3.89 -10.07 -1.58
N VAL A 71 -3.51 -9.86 -0.30
CA VAL A 71 -2.54 -8.85 0.12
C VAL A 71 -1.36 -9.54 0.78
N HIS A 72 -0.17 -9.02 0.51
CA HIS A 72 1.06 -9.43 1.17
C HIS A 72 1.59 -8.26 1.99
N ALA A 73 1.78 -8.47 3.29
CA ALA A 73 2.29 -7.45 4.19
C ALA A 73 3.59 -7.89 4.87
N TYR A 74 4.46 -6.92 5.12
CA TYR A 74 5.69 -7.09 5.88
C TYR A 74 5.78 -5.98 6.92
N THR A 75 5.80 -6.32 8.20
CA THR A 75 5.85 -5.35 9.30
C THR A 75 7.28 -4.83 9.47
N LEU A 76 7.46 -3.51 9.36
CA LEU A 76 8.75 -2.84 9.53
C LEU A 76 8.94 -2.35 10.96
N GLN A 77 7.89 -1.81 11.59
CA GLN A 77 7.92 -1.24 12.94
C GLN A 77 6.59 -1.51 13.66
N GLY A 78 6.65 -1.62 14.98
CA GLY A 78 5.48 -1.74 15.84
C GLY A 78 4.76 -3.08 15.73
N SER A 79 3.45 -3.06 15.96
CA SER A 79 2.61 -4.26 15.95
C SER A 79 1.19 -3.96 15.49
N TRP A 80 0.55 -4.95 14.86
CA TRP A 80 -0.81 -4.86 14.36
C TRP A 80 -1.46 -6.23 14.22
N GLY A 81 -2.76 -6.23 14.07
CA GLY A 81 -3.55 -7.43 13.80
C GLY A 81 -4.92 -7.04 13.27
N TYR A 82 -5.83 -7.98 13.26
CA TYR A 82 -7.24 -7.75 12.94
C TYR A 82 -8.12 -7.94 14.16
N LEU A 83 -9.14 -7.10 14.30
CA LEU A 83 -10.12 -7.20 15.38
C LEU A 83 -10.80 -8.58 15.40
N GLU A 84 -10.93 -9.18 14.23
CA GLU A 84 -11.60 -10.47 13.98
C GLU A 84 -10.70 -11.69 14.25
N HIS A 85 -9.41 -11.47 14.58
CA HIS A 85 -8.40 -12.53 14.78
C HIS A 85 -7.66 -12.40 16.11
N ASP A 86 -7.03 -13.48 16.53
CA ASP A 86 -6.27 -13.59 17.79
C ASP A 86 -4.73 -13.50 17.60
N TRP A 87 -4.25 -13.30 16.36
CA TRP A 87 -2.83 -13.13 16.08
C TRP A 87 -2.40 -11.65 16.10
N THR A 88 -1.13 -11.42 16.34
CA THR A 88 -0.49 -10.10 16.26
C THR A 88 0.81 -10.22 15.48
N ALA A 89 0.94 -9.47 14.39
CA ALA A 89 2.18 -9.29 13.64
C ALA A 89 3.05 -8.21 14.31
N ARG A 90 4.36 -8.43 14.33
CA ARG A 90 5.38 -7.53 14.91
C ARG A 90 6.44 -7.23 13.87
N ALA A 91 7.31 -6.27 14.14
CA ALA A 91 8.44 -5.95 13.28
C ALA A 91 9.23 -7.21 12.89
N GLY A 92 9.38 -7.43 11.57
CA GLY A 92 9.98 -8.63 10.98
C GLY A 92 9.00 -9.69 10.52
N ASP A 93 7.72 -9.62 10.91
CA ASP A 93 6.72 -10.62 10.52
C ASP A 93 6.15 -10.34 9.12
N TYR A 94 5.92 -11.43 8.42
CA TYR A 94 5.19 -11.46 7.15
C TYR A 94 3.76 -11.95 7.37
N VAL A 95 2.80 -11.29 6.71
CA VAL A 95 1.38 -11.67 6.73
C VAL A 95 0.88 -11.85 5.31
N TYR A 96 0.14 -12.91 5.09
CA TYR A 96 -0.65 -13.14 3.88
C TYR A 96 -2.14 -13.01 4.23
N GLU A 97 -2.83 -12.12 3.53
CA GLU A 97 -4.26 -11.91 3.67
C GLU A 97 -4.99 -12.59 2.51
N PRO A 98 -5.78 -13.64 2.77
CA PRO A 98 -6.56 -14.29 1.73
C PRO A 98 -7.66 -13.34 1.20
N PRO A 99 -8.07 -13.48 -0.08
CA PRO A 99 -9.14 -12.65 -0.62
C PRO A 99 -10.50 -12.97 0.00
N GLY A 100 -11.35 -11.94 0.09
CA GLY A 100 -12.76 -12.08 0.46
C GLY A 100 -13.05 -12.02 1.96
N GLU A 101 -12.06 -11.87 2.81
CA GLU A 101 -12.27 -11.69 4.26
C GLU A 101 -12.56 -10.23 4.59
N VAL A 102 -13.60 -10.01 5.40
CA VAL A 102 -13.94 -8.69 5.96
C VAL A 102 -13.22 -8.53 7.29
N HIS A 103 -12.41 -7.49 7.41
CA HIS A 103 -11.60 -7.27 8.61
C HIS A 103 -11.36 -5.80 8.93
N THR A 104 -11.00 -5.55 10.20
CA THR A 104 -10.67 -4.23 10.75
C THR A 104 -9.26 -4.27 11.30
N LEU A 105 -8.33 -3.53 10.70
CA LEU A 105 -6.95 -3.47 11.19
C LEU A 105 -6.89 -2.66 12.49
N ILE A 106 -6.25 -3.24 13.50
CA ILE A 106 -5.98 -2.61 14.80
C ILE A 106 -4.48 -2.60 15.07
N VAL A 107 -4.01 -1.55 15.74
CA VAL A 107 -2.58 -1.31 15.95
C VAL A 107 -2.25 -1.26 17.44
N GLY A 108 -1.09 -1.78 17.80
CA GLY A 108 -0.57 -1.76 19.15
C GLY A 108 -0.21 -0.36 19.69
N PRO A 109 0.17 -0.27 20.98
CA PRO A 109 0.42 1.01 21.65
C PRO A 109 1.65 1.76 21.13
N GLU A 110 2.53 1.12 20.37
CA GLU A 110 3.70 1.71 19.74
C GLU A 110 3.44 2.24 18.32
N GLY A 111 2.21 2.07 17.80
CA GLY A 111 1.92 2.34 16.40
C GLY A 111 2.42 1.25 15.47
N MET A 112 2.35 1.46 14.17
CA MET A 112 2.93 0.53 13.20
C MET A 112 3.38 1.25 11.92
N VAL A 113 4.41 0.69 11.28
CA VAL A 113 4.74 0.90 9.87
C VAL A 113 4.90 -0.48 9.23
N GLY A 114 4.20 -0.70 8.14
CA GLY A 114 4.30 -1.94 7.35
C GLY A 114 4.26 -1.66 5.85
N MET A 115 4.90 -2.52 5.08
CA MET A 115 4.77 -2.55 3.63
C MET A 115 3.59 -3.45 3.26
N PHE A 116 2.70 -2.95 2.43
CA PHE A 116 1.55 -3.69 1.93
C PHE A 116 1.57 -3.72 0.40
N ASN A 117 1.55 -4.91 -0.16
CA ASN A 117 1.37 -5.15 -1.59
C ASN A 117 -0.09 -5.58 -1.82
N THR A 118 -0.90 -4.65 -2.28
CA THR A 118 -2.33 -4.83 -2.56
C THR A 118 -2.52 -5.08 -4.05
N THR A 119 -3.06 -6.23 -4.39
CA THR A 119 -3.43 -6.56 -5.77
C THR A 119 -4.92 -6.34 -5.96
N GLY A 120 -5.29 -5.45 -6.89
CA GLY A 120 -6.69 -5.07 -7.12
C GLY A 120 -7.17 -3.92 -6.25
N SER A 121 -8.37 -4.00 -5.68
CA SER A 121 -9.03 -2.93 -4.95
C SER A 121 -9.13 -3.22 -3.44
N VAL A 122 -9.42 -2.16 -2.68
CA VAL A 122 -9.93 -2.23 -1.30
C VAL A 122 -11.37 -1.77 -1.33
N ILE A 123 -12.28 -2.54 -0.75
CA ILE A 123 -13.69 -2.18 -0.63
C ILE A 123 -13.98 -1.94 0.85
N TYR A 124 -14.30 -0.72 1.20
CA TYR A 124 -14.72 -0.36 2.55
C TYR A 124 -16.15 -0.79 2.78
N VAL A 125 -16.40 -1.38 3.93
CA VAL A 125 -17.72 -1.92 4.28
C VAL A 125 -18.10 -1.55 5.71
N THR A 126 -19.39 -1.58 5.98
CA THR A 126 -19.89 -1.60 7.36
C THR A 126 -19.67 -3.00 7.97
N PRO A 127 -19.77 -3.16 9.31
CA PRO A 127 -19.59 -4.47 9.94
C PRO A 127 -20.55 -5.58 9.42
N ASP A 128 -21.68 -5.21 8.86
CA ASP A 128 -22.63 -6.14 8.22
C ASP A 128 -22.30 -6.44 6.74
N GLY A 129 -21.16 -5.90 6.23
CA GLY A 129 -20.68 -6.14 4.87
C GLY A 129 -21.27 -5.23 3.79
N THR A 130 -22.04 -4.19 4.16
CA THR A 130 -22.55 -3.22 3.18
C THR A 130 -21.44 -2.30 2.67
N PRO A 131 -21.18 -2.23 1.33
CA PRO A 131 -20.15 -1.35 0.79
C PRO A 131 -20.42 0.14 1.06
N THR A 132 -19.38 0.86 1.50
CA THR A 132 -19.42 2.31 1.78
C THR A 132 -18.48 3.12 0.91
N GLY A 133 -17.50 2.47 0.27
CA GLY A 133 -16.53 3.11 -0.60
C GLY A 133 -15.52 2.11 -1.13
N TYR A 134 -14.59 2.58 -1.93
CA TYR A 134 -13.51 1.75 -2.47
C TYR A 134 -12.27 2.56 -2.82
N ASP A 135 -11.14 1.87 -2.85
CA ASP A 135 -9.90 2.35 -3.44
C ASP A 135 -9.44 1.43 -4.57
N THR A 136 -8.91 2.04 -5.61
CA THR A 136 -8.24 1.39 -6.73
C THR A 136 -6.87 2.03 -6.93
N VAL A 137 -6.03 1.46 -7.80
CA VAL A 137 -4.77 2.09 -8.17
C VAL A 137 -4.98 3.52 -8.68
N HIS A 138 -6.05 3.79 -9.42
CA HIS A 138 -6.34 5.12 -9.96
C HIS A 138 -6.75 6.12 -8.88
N THR A 139 -7.58 5.74 -7.91
CA THR A 139 -7.93 6.62 -6.78
C THR A 139 -6.71 6.91 -5.92
N ARG A 140 -5.82 5.93 -5.74
CA ARG A 140 -4.56 6.09 -4.99
C ARG A 140 -3.56 7.01 -5.70
N ILE A 141 -3.40 6.89 -7.02
CA ILE A 141 -2.58 7.81 -7.83
C ILE A 141 -3.14 9.24 -7.73
N ASP A 142 -4.45 9.40 -7.89
CA ASP A 142 -5.10 10.71 -7.84
C ASP A 142 -4.97 11.37 -6.46
N LEU A 143 -5.16 10.62 -5.37
CA LEU A 143 -4.92 11.07 -4.01
C LEU A 143 -3.46 11.53 -3.82
N ALA A 144 -2.50 10.71 -4.24
CA ALA A 144 -1.08 11.01 -4.13
C ALA A 144 -0.71 12.29 -4.88
N ARG A 145 -1.17 12.45 -6.12
CA ARG A 145 -0.92 13.64 -6.94
C ARG A 145 -1.53 14.91 -6.31
N ARG A 146 -2.75 14.84 -5.78
CA ARG A 146 -3.37 15.97 -5.08
C ARG A 146 -2.57 16.35 -3.85
N HIS A 147 -2.18 15.38 -3.02
CA HIS A 147 -1.41 15.62 -1.81
C HIS A 147 -0.05 16.26 -2.14
N TYR A 148 0.73 15.68 -3.07
CA TYR A 148 2.04 16.19 -3.45
C TYR A 148 1.97 17.64 -3.94
N ARG A 149 0.98 17.99 -4.77
CA ARG A 149 0.75 19.39 -5.19
C ARG A 149 0.43 20.29 -4.00
N SER A 150 -0.40 19.84 -3.05
CA SER A 150 -0.81 20.65 -1.90
C SER A 150 0.32 20.98 -0.94
N VAL A 151 1.34 20.10 -0.86
CA VAL A 151 2.51 20.27 0.03
C VAL A 151 3.77 20.72 -0.72
N GLY A 152 3.67 21.03 -2.02
CA GLY A 152 4.77 21.54 -2.83
C GLY A 152 5.85 20.51 -3.17
N LEU A 153 5.48 19.22 -3.27
CA LEU A 153 6.38 18.16 -3.75
C LEU A 153 6.30 18.01 -5.27
N ASP A 154 7.43 17.64 -5.87
CA ASP A 154 7.52 17.31 -7.30
C ASP A 154 6.80 15.99 -7.59
N LEU A 155 6.11 15.93 -8.73
CA LEU A 155 5.37 14.73 -9.16
C LEU A 155 6.26 13.67 -9.82
N GLY A 156 7.49 14.00 -10.16
CA GLY A 156 8.43 13.09 -10.83
C GLY A 156 8.66 11.79 -10.06
N TYR A 157 8.62 11.87 -8.71
CA TYR A 157 8.65 10.66 -7.88
C TYR A 157 7.49 9.72 -8.21
N LEU A 158 6.24 10.22 -8.22
CA LEU A 158 5.05 9.41 -8.49
C LEU A 158 5.06 8.83 -9.90
N ASP A 159 5.56 9.60 -10.88
CA ASP A 159 5.71 9.13 -12.25
C ASP A 159 6.77 8.01 -12.35
N SER A 160 7.87 8.13 -11.59
CA SER A 160 8.96 7.13 -11.58
C SER A 160 8.57 5.77 -10.99
N ILE A 161 7.57 5.73 -10.11
CA ILE A 161 7.07 4.49 -9.47
C ILE A 161 5.81 3.92 -10.13
N THR A 162 5.33 4.52 -11.21
CA THR A 162 4.14 4.04 -11.96
C THR A 162 4.56 3.05 -13.05
N ARG A 163 3.89 1.89 -13.15
CA ARG A 163 4.16 0.76 -14.04
C ARG A 163 2.91 0.36 -14.81
#